data_845f054d47c029549f005ccab5f7a760
#
_entry.id   845f054d47c029549f005ccab5f7a760
#
_cell.length_a   1.000
_cell.length_b   1.000
_cell.length_c   1.000
_cell.angle_alpha   90.00
_cell.angle_beta   90.00
_cell.angle_gamma   90.00
#
_symmetry.space_group_name_H-M   'P 1'
#
loop_
_entity.id
_entity.type
_entity.pdbx_description
1 polymer ?
#
loop_
_entity_poly.entity_id
_entity_poly.type
_entity_poly.pdbx_seq_one_letter_code
_entity_poly.pdbx_strand_id
1 'polypeptide(L)'
;MVILAALTMSACDNFLDITPTGKVIAETGDEYRALLTYEYKYFTKDRYMTTLRTDEMLMDKVKTSSTDLDAYLDLWRWKDDNPSPTTSYFSWRSYYHSVYIANYIIQNQKKIKEATAQEISQLVGEAYMMRAYCHFLLVNLYAEPYTHCTPSQTRGVPMLLEADVNAIPGSSSVETVYNQILSDLDNAEQYLNVEEWELGKNYRFNTTSAQALRARTYLYMGRWSDALEASKDVLSVYNELEDMNNSTTLPNSYKSKESIVALERFSSNLYTAVDMPASEFISLYRSGDQRRTKYFKRVTSSTYSLLKGRSDEFSCSFRTAEFYLTAAEAAARLGHTTDAINYLTPLMAKRLNTSAYQTTTALIGTMTEEELIQEILDERARELAFEGHRWYDLRRTSQPALTRVYDGTTYTLLPEQYTMRFPSEAVEANPEIERWQ
;
A
#
# COMPACT_ATOMS: atom_id res chain seq x y z
N MET A 1 76.74 21.17 -27.33
CA MET A 1 75.48 21.94 -27.19
C MET A 1 74.34 21.01 -27.53
N VAL A 2 73.72 20.41 -26.51
CA VAL A 2 72.66 19.40 -26.69
C VAL A 2 71.35 20.13 -26.36
N ILE A 3 70.43 20.24 -27.34
CA ILE A 3 69.13 20.85 -27.20
C ILE A 3 68.20 19.73 -26.71
N LEU A 4 67.73 19.90 -25.48
CA LEU A 4 66.72 19.04 -24.86
C LEU A 4 65.32 19.53 -25.28
N ALA A 5 64.63 18.82 -26.13
CA ALA A 5 63.25 19.10 -26.52
C ALA A 5 62.30 18.53 -25.44
N ALA A 6 61.65 19.45 -24.71
CA ALA A 6 60.58 19.05 -23.79
C ALA A 6 59.30 18.77 -24.57
N LEU A 7 58.89 17.50 -24.63
CA LEU A 7 57.58 17.07 -25.09
C LEU A 7 56.54 17.32 -23.97
N THR A 8 55.69 18.31 -24.14
CA THR A 8 54.50 18.49 -23.33
C THR A 8 53.46 17.44 -23.70
N MET A 9 53.30 16.43 -22.84
CA MET A 9 52.15 15.54 -22.91
C MET A 9 50.92 16.29 -22.45
N SER A 10 50.07 16.72 -23.36
CA SER A 10 48.70 17.05 -23.06
C SER A 10 47.97 15.72 -22.83
N ALA A 11 47.75 15.38 -21.56
CA ALA A 11 46.85 14.30 -21.22
C ALA A 11 45.42 14.72 -21.60
N CYS A 12 44.81 13.95 -22.51
CA CYS A 12 43.39 14.05 -22.77
C CYS A 12 42.65 13.47 -21.56
N ASP A 13 42.03 14.33 -20.76
CA ASP A 13 41.20 13.95 -19.61
C ASP A 13 39.90 13.22 -20.01
N ASN A 14 39.64 13.07 -21.31
CA ASN A 14 38.42 12.43 -21.81
C ASN A 14 38.52 10.91 -22.02
N PHE A 15 39.61 10.25 -21.63
CA PHE A 15 39.78 8.80 -21.89
C PHE A 15 39.22 7.92 -20.76
N LEU A 16 38.75 8.50 -19.65
CA LEU A 16 38.20 7.75 -18.51
C LEU A 16 36.66 7.83 -18.38
N ASP A 17 35.99 8.58 -19.26
CA ASP A 17 34.53 8.52 -19.39
C ASP A 17 34.09 7.32 -20.24
N ILE A 18 34.42 6.12 -19.78
CA ILE A 18 33.83 4.90 -20.34
C ILE A 18 32.43 4.80 -19.80
N THR A 19 31.46 5.33 -20.52
CA THR A 19 30.06 4.99 -20.34
C THR A 19 29.92 3.48 -20.53
N PRO A 20 29.42 2.73 -19.52
CA PRO A 20 29.23 1.28 -19.68
C PRO A 20 28.30 1.03 -20.89
N THR A 21 28.82 0.41 -21.93
CA THR A 21 28.07 0.02 -23.11
C THR A 21 26.91 -0.90 -22.66
N GLY A 22 25.67 -0.40 -22.72
CA GLY A 22 24.46 -1.15 -22.36
C GLY A 22 23.59 -0.52 -21.27
N LYS A 23 23.97 0.60 -20.66
CA LYS A 23 23.09 1.39 -19.79
C LYS A 23 22.81 2.72 -20.45
N VAL A 24 21.58 2.96 -20.85
CA VAL A 24 21.11 4.29 -21.27
C VAL A 24 21.06 5.14 -20.00
N ILE A 25 21.93 6.14 -19.91
CA ILE A 25 21.86 7.17 -18.88
C ILE A 25 20.76 8.13 -19.34
N ALA A 26 19.69 8.28 -18.56
CA ALA A 26 18.64 9.22 -18.90
C ALA A 26 19.17 10.66 -18.86
N GLU A 27 18.95 11.43 -19.92
CA GLU A 27 19.31 12.84 -20.01
C GLU A 27 18.10 13.74 -20.27
N THR A 28 17.12 13.27 -21.05
CA THR A 28 15.95 14.04 -21.44
C THR A 28 14.74 13.77 -20.56
N GLY A 29 13.78 14.71 -20.54
CA GLY A 29 12.53 14.54 -19.79
C GLY A 29 11.75 13.29 -20.19
N ASP A 30 11.74 12.94 -21.47
CA ASP A 30 11.07 11.75 -21.98
C ASP A 30 11.75 10.47 -21.45
N GLU A 31 13.07 10.44 -21.38
CA GLU A 31 13.81 9.29 -20.84
C GLU A 31 13.56 9.12 -19.33
N TYR A 32 13.58 10.22 -18.55
CA TYR A 32 13.22 10.17 -17.13
C TYR A 32 11.76 9.77 -16.93
N ARG A 33 10.84 10.26 -17.78
CA ARG A 33 9.44 9.84 -17.78
C ARG A 33 9.32 8.35 -18.11
N ALA A 34 10.09 7.84 -19.05
CA ALA A 34 10.12 6.42 -19.38
C ALA A 34 10.61 5.56 -18.21
N LEU A 35 11.68 5.98 -17.50
CA LEU A 35 12.15 5.32 -16.28
C LEU A 35 11.04 5.22 -15.23
N LEU A 36 10.39 6.34 -14.90
CA LEU A 36 9.33 6.33 -13.90
C LEU A 36 8.09 5.55 -14.35
N THR A 37 7.76 5.59 -15.64
CA THR A 37 6.67 4.79 -16.22
C THR A 37 6.98 3.30 -16.13
N TYR A 38 8.24 2.91 -16.31
CA TYR A 38 8.69 1.54 -16.12
C TYR A 38 8.50 1.10 -14.67
N GLU A 39 8.86 1.95 -13.68
CA GLU A 39 8.64 1.66 -12.27
C GLU A 39 7.16 1.48 -11.95
N TYR A 40 6.27 2.34 -12.41
CA TYR A 40 4.82 2.17 -12.26
C TYR A 40 4.31 0.85 -12.85
N LYS A 41 4.83 0.44 -14.01
CA LYS A 41 4.44 -0.81 -14.66
C LYS A 41 4.90 -2.03 -13.87
N TYR A 42 6.13 -2.00 -13.37
CA TYR A 42 6.78 -3.11 -12.67
C TYR A 42 6.77 -2.95 -11.16
N PHE A 43 6.15 -1.88 -10.65
CA PHE A 43 5.94 -1.70 -9.21
C PHE A 43 5.37 -2.97 -8.61
N THR A 44 5.93 -3.36 -7.49
CA THR A 44 5.50 -4.55 -6.78
C THR A 44 4.06 -4.38 -6.30
N LYS A 45 3.17 -5.14 -6.91
CA LYS A 45 1.74 -5.12 -6.61
C LYS A 45 1.40 -6.33 -5.77
N ASP A 46 2.05 -6.47 -4.62
CA ASP A 46 1.95 -7.64 -3.74
C ASP A 46 1.18 -7.36 -2.43
N ARG A 47 0.76 -6.12 -2.20
CA ARG A 47 -0.01 -5.74 -1.00
C ARG A 47 -1.26 -6.62 -0.80
N TYR A 48 -1.92 -7.08 -1.88
CA TYR A 48 -3.07 -7.98 -1.81
C TYR A 48 -2.73 -9.33 -1.16
N MET A 49 -1.46 -9.76 -1.19
CA MET A 49 -1.03 -11.03 -0.56
C MET A 49 -1.21 -11.00 0.97
N THR A 50 -1.26 -9.80 1.57
CA THR A 50 -1.56 -9.66 2.99
C THR A 50 -2.95 -10.18 3.37
N THR A 51 -3.89 -10.27 2.41
CA THR A 51 -5.21 -10.89 2.58
C THR A 51 -5.12 -12.34 3.05
N LEU A 52 -4.07 -13.06 2.62
CA LEU A 52 -3.83 -14.43 3.09
C LEU A 52 -3.51 -14.50 4.59
N ARG A 53 -3.04 -13.44 5.19
CA ARG A 53 -2.68 -13.40 6.61
C ARG A 53 -3.85 -12.97 7.51
N THR A 54 -5.02 -12.65 6.94
CA THR A 54 -6.19 -12.09 7.64
C THR A 54 -7.31 -13.11 7.81
N ASP A 55 -8.40 -12.69 8.42
CA ASP A 55 -9.66 -13.42 8.55
C ASP A 55 -10.51 -13.44 7.26
N GLU A 56 -10.01 -12.83 6.16
CA GLU A 56 -10.76 -12.74 4.89
C GLU A 56 -10.79 -14.05 4.10
N MET A 57 -9.70 -14.84 4.12
CA MET A 57 -9.50 -16.00 3.24
C MET A 57 -9.22 -17.29 4.00
N LEU A 58 -9.87 -18.36 3.58
CA LEU A 58 -9.53 -19.73 3.96
C LEU A 58 -8.71 -20.40 2.85
N MET A 59 -8.09 -21.55 3.17
CA MET A 59 -7.40 -22.39 2.22
C MET A 59 -7.86 -23.84 2.38
N ASP A 60 -8.08 -24.53 1.27
CA ASP A 60 -8.57 -25.91 1.25
C ASP A 60 -7.64 -26.79 0.40
N LYS A 61 -7.19 -27.90 1.00
CA LYS A 61 -6.27 -28.85 0.36
C LYS A 61 -6.84 -29.48 -0.92
N VAL A 62 -8.16 -29.64 -1.00
CA VAL A 62 -8.80 -30.32 -2.13
C VAL A 62 -9.06 -29.34 -3.29
N LYS A 63 -9.36 -28.07 -2.97
CA LYS A 63 -9.72 -27.05 -3.96
C LYS A 63 -8.52 -26.29 -4.50
N THR A 64 -7.47 -26.16 -3.71
CA THR A 64 -6.24 -25.43 -4.10
C THR A 64 -5.26 -26.42 -4.76
N SER A 65 -4.69 -26.06 -5.91
CA SER A 65 -3.71 -26.90 -6.58
C SER A 65 -2.44 -27.09 -5.72
N SER A 66 -1.69 -28.17 -5.94
CA SER A 66 -0.42 -28.39 -5.21
C SER A 66 0.57 -27.26 -5.42
N THR A 67 0.67 -26.70 -6.61
CA THR A 67 1.55 -25.57 -6.93
C THR A 67 1.15 -24.30 -6.16
N ASP A 68 -0.16 -24.03 -6.07
CA ASP A 68 -0.68 -22.88 -5.33
C ASP A 68 -0.55 -23.06 -3.80
N LEU A 69 -0.74 -24.30 -3.32
CA LEU A 69 -0.45 -24.63 -1.92
C LEU A 69 1.02 -24.37 -1.59
N ASP A 70 1.94 -24.84 -2.42
CA ASP A 70 3.37 -24.61 -2.25
C ASP A 70 3.72 -23.11 -2.24
N ALA A 71 3.01 -22.32 -3.04
CA ALA A 71 3.24 -20.88 -3.15
C ALA A 71 2.65 -20.06 -1.99
N TYR A 72 1.53 -20.49 -1.41
CA TYR A 72 0.74 -19.59 -0.53
C TYR A 72 0.48 -20.15 0.87
N LEU A 73 0.64 -21.45 1.12
CA LEU A 73 0.27 -22.08 2.39
C LEU A 73 1.09 -21.53 3.56
N ASP A 74 2.40 -21.33 3.39
CA ASP A 74 3.26 -20.82 4.46
C ASP A 74 2.87 -19.38 4.84
N LEU A 75 2.57 -18.53 3.86
CA LEU A 75 2.07 -17.18 4.09
C LEU A 75 0.71 -17.19 4.81
N TRP A 76 -0.19 -18.09 4.39
CA TRP A 76 -1.52 -18.22 4.97
C TRP A 76 -1.47 -18.74 6.42
N ARG A 77 -0.58 -19.68 6.75
CA ARG A 77 -0.42 -20.23 8.12
C ARG A 77 0.58 -19.49 9.01
N TRP A 78 1.00 -18.30 8.57
CA TRP A 78 1.94 -17.41 9.29
C TRP A 78 3.30 -18.05 9.61
N LYS A 79 3.78 -18.93 8.75
CA LYS A 79 5.09 -19.57 8.89
C LYS A 79 6.16 -18.66 8.28
N ASP A 80 6.64 -17.71 9.09
CA ASP A 80 7.70 -16.77 8.69
C ASP A 80 9.11 -17.34 8.97
N ASP A 81 9.20 -18.40 9.78
CA ASP A 81 10.45 -19.13 10.06
C ASP A 81 10.68 -20.23 9.03
N ASN A 82 11.78 -20.16 8.29
CA ASN A 82 12.18 -21.15 7.29
C ASN A 82 11.00 -21.59 6.40
N PRO A 83 10.38 -20.66 5.69
CA PRO A 83 9.32 -21.00 4.78
C PRO A 83 9.86 -21.85 3.62
N SER A 84 8.93 -22.52 2.89
CA SER A 84 9.32 -23.28 1.70
C SER A 84 10.02 -22.39 0.67
N PRO A 85 11.06 -22.86 -0.04
CA PRO A 85 11.69 -22.10 -1.14
C PRO A 85 10.72 -21.70 -2.26
N THR A 86 9.57 -22.38 -2.35
CA THR A 86 8.52 -22.10 -3.34
C THR A 86 7.49 -21.08 -2.85
N THR A 87 7.56 -20.66 -1.58
CA THR A 87 6.63 -19.69 -1.01
C THR A 87 6.78 -18.33 -1.67
N SER A 88 5.66 -17.73 -2.08
CA SER A 88 5.63 -16.37 -2.59
C SER A 88 5.90 -15.37 -1.47
N TYR A 89 6.75 -14.41 -1.74
CA TYR A 89 7.13 -13.36 -0.80
C TYR A 89 6.79 -11.98 -1.31
N PHE A 90 6.77 -11.02 -0.38
CA PHE A 90 6.77 -9.61 -0.70
C PHE A 90 8.13 -9.21 -1.28
N SER A 91 8.11 -8.53 -2.40
CA SER A 91 9.31 -8.25 -3.21
C SER A 91 10.19 -7.16 -2.62
N TRP A 92 10.91 -7.44 -1.54
CA TRP A 92 11.89 -6.54 -0.92
C TRP A 92 12.77 -5.82 -1.95
N ARG A 93 13.39 -6.59 -2.85
CA ARG A 93 14.28 -6.05 -3.88
C ARG A 93 13.59 -5.08 -4.83
N SER A 94 12.35 -5.33 -5.21
CA SER A 94 11.62 -4.46 -6.13
C SER A 94 11.25 -3.13 -5.48
N TYR A 95 10.90 -3.11 -4.19
CA TYR A 95 10.67 -1.87 -3.48
C TYR A 95 11.93 -1.01 -3.44
N TYR A 96 13.09 -1.57 -3.08
CA TYR A 96 14.34 -0.82 -3.05
C TYR A 96 14.84 -0.42 -4.44
N HIS A 97 14.53 -1.18 -5.49
CA HIS A 97 14.77 -0.75 -6.87
C HIS A 97 13.98 0.51 -7.21
N SER A 98 12.69 0.54 -6.88
CA SER A 98 11.86 1.74 -7.08
C SER A 98 12.35 2.94 -6.26
N VAL A 99 12.81 2.71 -5.02
CA VAL A 99 13.47 3.74 -4.20
C VAL A 99 14.74 4.26 -4.88
N TYR A 100 15.57 3.39 -5.44
CA TYR A 100 16.79 3.79 -6.17
C TYR A 100 16.46 4.67 -7.38
N ILE A 101 15.49 4.28 -8.20
CA ILE A 101 15.07 5.08 -9.37
C ILE A 101 14.47 6.42 -8.94
N ALA A 102 13.67 6.44 -7.87
CA ALA A 102 13.16 7.67 -7.30
C ALA A 102 14.30 8.61 -6.86
N ASN A 103 15.29 8.11 -6.15
CA ASN A 103 16.48 8.85 -5.75
C ASN A 103 17.26 9.37 -6.98
N TYR A 104 17.41 8.53 -8.02
CA TYR A 104 18.10 8.93 -9.24
C TYR A 104 17.42 10.12 -9.93
N ILE A 105 16.09 10.13 -10.01
CA ILE A 105 15.32 11.24 -10.57
C ILE A 105 15.50 12.51 -9.71
N ILE A 106 15.33 12.39 -8.38
CA ILE A 106 15.45 13.51 -7.44
C ILE A 106 16.84 14.15 -7.51
N GLN A 107 17.90 13.35 -7.51
CA GLN A 107 19.29 13.86 -7.53
C GLN A 107 19.66 14.52 -8.86
N ASN A 108 19.12 14.05 -9.96
CA ASN A 108 19.45 14.54 -11.30
C ASN A 108 18.49 15.60 -11.85
N GLN A 109 17.50 16.06 -11.08
CA GLN A 109 16.46 16.98 -11.55
C GLN A 109 17.00 18.24 -12.27
N LYS A 110 18.14 18.79 -11.82
CA LYS A 110 18.79 19.96 -12.45
C LYS A 110 19.53 19.65 -13.75
N LYS A 111 19.71 18.38 -14.08
CA LYS A 111 20.41 17.92 -15.30
C LYS A 111 19.47 17.49 -16.40
N ILE A 112 18.16 17.40 -16.11
CA ILE A 112 17.13 17.00 -17.08
C ILE A 112 17.05 18.02 -18.19
N LYS A 113 17.25 17.57 -19.41
CA LYS A 113 17.18 18.37 -20.66
C LYS A 113 15.85 18.14 -21.36
N GLU A 114 15.53 18.98 -22.32
CA GLU A 114 14.39 18.80 -23.24
C GLU A 114 13.05 18.56 -22.52
N ALA A 115 12.83 19.27 -21.41
CA ALA A 115 11.59 19.24 -20.65
C ALA A 115 11.30 20.63 -20.07
N THR A 116 10.04 20.95 -19.90
CA THR A 116 9.59 22.17 -19.22
C THR A 116 9.82 22.06 -17.71
N ALA A 117 9.89 23.20 -17.05
CA ALA A 117 10.01 23.23 -15.58
C ALA A 117 8.83 22.51 -14.90
N GLN A 118 7.62 22.55 -15.47
CA GLN A 118 6.43 21.88 -14.97
C GLN A 118 6.54 20.35 -15.10
N GLU A 119 7.03 19.85 -16.24
CA GLU A 119 7.24 18.40 -16.45
C GLU A 119 8.31 17.86 -15.51
N ILE A 120 9.43 18.60 -15.32
CA ILE A 120 10.47 18.23 -14.37
C ILE A 120 9.91 18.22 -12.95
N SER A 121 9.16 19.25 -12.57
CA SER A 121 8.52 19.35 -11.26
C SER A 121 7.60 18.14 -11.01
N GLN A 122 6.70 17.82 -11.95
CA GLN A 122 5.82 16.66 -11.82
C GLN A 122 6.60 15.36 -11.68
N LEU A 123 7.66 15.13 -12.48
CA LEU A 123 8.52 13.95 -12.38
C LEU A 123 9.15 13.82 -11.00
N VAL A 124 9.67 14.92 -10.45
CA VAL A 124 10.30 14.95 -9.12
C VAL A 124 9.28 14.70 -8.03
N GLY A 125 8.09 15.31 -8.12
CA GLY A 125 7.00 15.07 -7.17
C GLY A 125 6.55 13.61 -7.16
N GLU A 126 6.38 13.01 -8.33
CA GLU A 126 6.04 11.59 -8.45
C GLU A 126 7.18 10.68 -7.90
N ALA A 127 8.45 11.07 -8.05
CA ALA A 127 9.58 10.33 -7.49
C ALA A 127 9.60 10.38 -5.95
N TYR A 128 9.35 11.55 -5.35
CA TYR A 128 9.17 11.64 -3.89
C TYR A 128 8.01 10.78 -3.40
N MET A 129 6.87 10.81 -4.08
CA MET A 129 5.73 9.95 -3.77
C MET A 129 6.08 8.46 -3.85
N MET A 130 6.81 8.04 -4.88
CA MET A 130 7.24 6.64 -5.05
C MET A 130 8.14 6.20 -3.89
N ARG A 131 9.09 7.04 -3.48
CA ARG A 131 9.98 6.76 -2.35
C ARG A 131 9.21 6.68 -1.03
N ALA A 132 8.33 7.63 -0.77
CA ALA A 132 7.46 7.63 0.41
C ALA A 132 6.59 6.37 0.47
N TYR A 133 5.97 6.02 -0.65
CA TYR A 133 5.06 4.86 -0.71
C TYR A 133 5.81 3.54 -0.51
N CYS A 134 7.00 3.38 -1.11
CA CYS A 134 7.84 2.20 -0.90
C CYS A 134 8.27 2.05 0.56
N HIS A 135 8.79 3.12 1.20
CA HIS A 135 9.16 3.07 2.61
C HIS A 135 7.96 2.83 3.53
N PHE A 136 6.78 3.40 3.19
CA PHE A 136 5.54 3.12 3.92
C PHE A 136 5.15 1.64 3.86
N LEU A 137 5.22 1.01 2.69
CA LEU A 137 4.92 -0.42 2.55
C LEU A 137 5.95 -1.28 3.29
N LEU A 138 7.23 -0.99 3.13
CA LEU A 138 8.32 -1.72 3.79
C LEU A 138 8.23 -1.67 5.32
N VAL A 139 8.06 -0.47 5.91
CA VAL A 139 7.99 -0.35 7.37
C VAL A 139 6.75 -1.04 7.94
N ASN A 140 5.63 -1.03 7.19
CA ASN A 140 4.40 -1.68 7.60
C ASN A 140 4.38 -3.21 7.35
N LEU A 141 5.31 -3.76 6.58
CA LEU A 141 5.51 -5.20 6.47
C LEU A 141 6.49 -5.73 7.53
N TYR A 142 7.62 -5.05 7.72
CA TYR A 142 8.81 -5.61 8.36
C TYR A 142 9.19 -4.98 9.71
N ALA A 143 8.48 -3.93 10.16
CA ALA A 143 8.67 -3.34 11.48
C ALA A 143 7.42 -3.48 12.34
N GLU A 144 7.55 -3.38 13.66
CA GLU A 144 6.40 -3.35 14.55
C GLU A 144 5.49 -2.16 14.23
N PRO A 145 4.15 -2.29 14.42
CA PRO A 145 3.24 -1.17 14.20
C PRO A 145 3.59 0.01 15.10
N TYR A 146 3.54 1.20 14.56
CA TYR A 146 3.84 2.44 15.29
C TYR A 146 3.06 2.56 16.60
N THR A 147 1.82 2.08 16.62
CA THR A 147 0.91 2.11 17.79
C THR A 147 1.19 1.03 18.83
N HIS A 148 2.06 0.06 18.56
CA HIS A 148 2.36 -1.09 19.43
C HIS A 148 3.83 -1.18 19.85
N CYS A 149 4.62 -0.15 19.57
CA CYS A 149 6.04 -0.14 19.88
C CYS A 149 6.47 1.20 20.49
N THR A 150 7.74 1.32 20.88
CA THR A 150 8.38 2.61 21.15
C THR A 150 9.10 3.08 19.89
N PRO A 151 8.50 3.91 19.03
CA PRO A 151 8.95 4.11 17.65
C PRO A 151 10.39 4.60 17.51
N SER A 152 10.89 5.41 18.46
CA SER A 152 12.27 5.89 18.47
C SER A 152 13.31 4.82 18.85
N GLN A 153 12.86 3.72 19.48
CA GLN A 153 13.72 2.63 19.98
C GLN A 153 13.49 1.31 19.26
N THR A 154 12.45 1.22 18.44
CA THR A 154 12.09 0.01 17.71
C THR A 154 12.70 0.01 16.32
N ARG A 155 13.25 -1.14 15.92
CA ARG A 155 13.83 -1.34 14.60
C ARG A 155 12.77 -1.15 13.50
N GLY A 156 13.07 -0.26 12.56
CA GLY A 156 12.31 -0.09 11.32
C GLY A 156 12.94 -0.86 10.16
N VAL A 157 13.16 -0.15 9.05
CA VAL A 157 13.76 -0.68 7.82
C VAL A 157 14.93 0.20 7.37
N PRO A 158 15.84 -0.31 6.51
CA PRO A 158 16.87 0.52 5.89
C PRO A 158 16.27 1.67 5.11
N MET A 159 16.86 2.85 5.22
CA MET A 159 16.49 4.01 4.42
C MET A 159 17.57 4.29 3.36
N LEU A 160 17.17 4.29 2.09
CA LEU A 160 18.00 4.70 0.97
C LEU A 160 17.50 6.05 0.48
N LEU A 161 18.31 7.11 0.68
CA LEU A 161 17.97 8.48 0.28
C LEU A 161 18.82 8.99 -0.89
N GLU A 162 19.74 8.16 -1.35
CA GLU A 162 20.64 8.44 -2.47
C GLU A 162 20.64 7.29 -3.48
N ALA A 163 20.91 7.59 -4.75
CA ALA A 163 21.04 6.60 -5.81
C ALA A 163 22.46 6.02 -5.81
N ASP A 164 22.81 5.32 -4.73
CA ASP A 164 24.08 4.61 -4.59
C ASP A 164 23.87 3.09 -4.60
N VAL A 165 24.38 2.42 -5.61
CA VAL A 165 24.29 0.94 -5.76
C VAL A 165 25.17 0.19 -4.76
N ASN A 166 26.12 0.86 -4.13
CA ASN A 166 27.04 0.27 -3.15
C ASN A 166 26.60 0.54 -1.70
N ALA A 167 25.55 1.32 -1.50
CA ALA A 167 25.06 1.63 -0.16
C ALA A 167 24.55 0.37 0.56
N ILE A 168 25.04 0.13 1.76
CA ILE A 168 24.65 -0.98 2.64
C ILE A 168 24.19 -0.39 3.98
N PRO A 169 23.04 0.31 4.03
CA PRO A 169 22.56 0.91 5.27
C PRO A 169 22.02 -0.16 6.22
N GLY A 170 22.26 0.03 7.52
CA GLY A 170 21.51 -0.67 8.55
C GLY A 170 20.05 -0.19 8.63
N SER A 171 19.24 -0.84 9.44
CA SER A 171 17.88 -0.40 9.73
C SER A 171 17.88 0.93 10.48
N SER A 172 16.92 1.79 10.17
CA SER A 172 16.60 3.00 10.93
C SER A 172 15.48 2.70 11.94
N SER A 173 15.25 3.59 12.92
CA SER A 173 14.11 3.43 13.82
C SER A 173 12.78 3.59 13.09
N VAL A 174 11.71 2.99 13.61
CA VAL A 174 10.34 3.16 13.09
C VAL A 174 10.01 4.66 12.97
N GLU A 175 10.30 5.45 14.02
CA GLU A 175 10.06 6.90 14.01
C GLU A 175 10.81 7.60 12.88
N THR A 176 12.08 7.27 12.68
CA THR A 176 12.90 7.87 11.62
C THR A 176 12.36 7.57 10.24
N VAL A 177 11.90 6.33 9.99
CA VAL A 177 11.28 5.96 8.71
C VAL A 177 9.98 6.72 8.48
N TYR A 178 9.10 6.81 9.49
CA TYR A 178 7.85 7.56 9.36
C TYR A 178 8.06 9.05 9.17
N ASN A 179 9.05 9.65 9.86
CA ASN A 179 9.42 11.04 9.65
C ASN A 179 9.95 11.29 8.24
N GLN A 180 10.73 10.36 7.68
CA GLN A 180 11.18 10.47 6.29
C GLN A 180 10.02 10.35 5.29
N ILE A 181 9.07 9.44 5.53
CA ILE A 181 7.86 9.34 4.70
C ILE A 181 7.13 10.70 4.69
N LEU A 182 6.90 11.31 5.84
CA LEU A 182 6.24 12.62 5.93
C LEU A 182 7.04 13.73 5.25
N SER A 183 8.37 13.74 5.40
CA SER A 183 9.25 14.68 4.70
C SER A 183 9.20 14.52 3.18
N ASP A 184 9.14 13.27 2.69
CA ASP A 184 8.99 13.02 1.25
C ASP A 184 7.63 13.48 0.73
N LEU A 185 6.57 13.39 1.54
CA LEU A 185 5.25 13.90 1.20
C LEU A 185 5.23 15.43 1.17
N ASP A 186 5.93 16.10 2.10
CA ASP A 186 6.08 17.56 2.08
C ASP A 186 6.79 18.04 0.80
N ASN A 187 7.82 17.30 0.37
CA ASN A 187 8.49 17.58 -0.89
C ASN A 187 7.57 17.27 -2.09
N ALA A 188 6.88 16.13 -2.08
CA ALA A 188 5.97 15.77 -3.18
C ALA A 188 4.92 16.85 -3.44
N GLU A 189 4.33 17.44 -2.39
CA GLU A 189 3.35 18.52 -2.50
C GLU A 189 3.91 19.78 -3.17
N GLN A 190 5.19 20.09 -2.96
CA GLN A 190 5.83 21.25 -3.59
C GLN A 190 6.07 21.07 -5.08
N TYR A 191 6.21 19.82 -5.53
CA TYR A 191 6.58 19.49 -6.91
C TYR A 191 5.41 19.00 -7.78
N LEU A 192 4.46 18.27 -7.21
CA LEU A 192 3.28 17.79 -7.95
C LEU A 192 2.43 18.96 -8.45
N ASN A 193 2.00 18.90 -9.73
CA ASN A 193 1.22 19.96 -10.35
C ASN A 193 0.08 19.44 -11.25
N VAL A 194 -0.06 18.12 -11.39
CA VAL A 194 -1.19 17.52 -12.09
C VAL A 194 -2.27 17.15 -11.08
N GLU A 195 -3.45 17.75 -11.19
CA GLU A 195 -4.58 17.52 -10.29
C GLU A 195 -5.26 16.18 -10.55
N GLU A 196 -5.46 15.83 -11.80
CA GLU A 196 -6.11 14.60 -12.22
C GLU A 196 -5.47 14.07 -13.51
N TRP A 197 -5.24 12.77 -13.56
CA TRP A 197 -4.80 12.09 -14.78
C TRP A 197 -5.98 11.53 -15.56
N GLU A 198 -5.93 11.62 -16.87
CA GLU A 198 -6.89 10.94 -17.74
C GLU A 198 -6.95 9.44 -17.49
N LEU A 199 -8.10 8.84 -17.79
CA LEU A 199 -8.31 7.39 -17.64
C LEU A 199 -7.26 6.61 -18.43
N GLY A 200 -6.59 5.67 -17.75
CA GLY A 200 -5.47 4.89 -18.27
C GLY A 200 -4.09 5.47 -17.94
N LYS A 201 -4.02 6.71 -17.42
CA LYS A 201 -2.82 7.27 -16.78
C LYS A 201 -3.01 7.54 -15.27
N ASN A 202 -4.20 7.31 -14.74
CA ASN A 202 -4.54 7.48 -13.33
C ASN A 202 -3.85 6.48 -12.37
N TYR A 203 -2.88 5.73 -12.87
CA TYR A 203 -1.90 5.01 -12.05
C TYR A 203 -0.77 5.91 -11.55
N ARG A 204 -0.60 7.12 -12.14
CA ARG A 204 0.42 8.09 -11.74
C ARG A 204 -0.04 8.89 -10.54
N PHE A 205 0.91 9.30 -9.71
CA PHE A 205 0.62 10.19 -8.59
C PHE A 205 0.22 11.60 -9.09
N ASN A 206 -0.75 12.19 -8.41
CA ASN A 206 -1.30 13.51 -8.63
C ASN A 206 -1.20 14.36 -7.36
N THR A 207 -1.63 15.61 -7.39
CA THR A 207 -1.53 16.53 -6.24
C THR A 207 -2.20 15.99 -4.97
N THR A 208 -3.34 15.28 -5.09
CA THR A 208 -4.07 14.70 -3.96
C THR A 208 -3.40 13.44 -3.40
N SER A 209 -2.50 12.80 -4.16
CA SER A 209 -1.83 11.57 -3.74
C SER A 209 -1.01 11.73 -2.46
N ALA A 210 -0.37 12.90 -2.29
CA ALA A 210 0.45 13.19 -1.12
C ALA A 210 -0.43 13.27 0.14
N GLN A 211 -1.56 13.97 0.08
CA GLN A 211 -2.51 14.04 1.20
C GLN A 211 -3.15 12.67 1.48
N ALA A 212 -3.44 11.88 0.44
CA ALA A 212 -3.97 10.54 0.58
C ALA A 212 -3.02 9.61 1.36
N LEU A 213 -1.73 9.60 1.00
CA LEU A 213 -0.74 8.82 1.74
C LEU A 213 -0.46 9.41 3.14
N ARG A 214 -0.49 10.72 3.28
CA ARG A 214 -0.35 11.43 4.57
C ARG A 214 -1.46 11.03 5.55
N ALA A 215 -2.73 11.04 5.12
CA ALA A 215 -3.86 10.63 5.93
C ALA A 215 -3.74 9.18 6.40
N ARG A 216 -3.35 8.26 5.50
CA ARG A 216 -3.10 6.86 5.84
C ARG A 216 -1.92 6.70 6.80
N THR A 217 -0.84 7.46 6.60
CA THR A 217 0.34 7.46 7.47
C THR A 217 -0.01 7.90 8.88
N TYR A 218 -0.72 9.02 9.02
CA TYR A 218 -1.18 9.51 10.33
C TYR A 218 -2.14 8.55 11.02
N LEU A 219 -3.07 7.94 10.27
CA LEU A 219 -3.94 6.88 10.80
C LEU A 219 -3.13 5.73 11.41
N TYR A 220 -2.06 5.29 10.72
CA TYR A 220 -1.22 4.18 11.18
C TYR A 220 -0.32 4.58 12.35
N MET A 221 0.00 5.87 12.48
CA MET A 221 0.71 6.44 13.65
C MET A 221 -0.20 6.67 14.87
N GLY A 222 -1.53 6.56 14.74
CA GLY A 222 -2.48 6.95 15.78
C GLY A 222 -2.58 8.46 15.99
N ARG A 223 -2.12 9.26 15.01
CA ARG A 223 -2.20 10.73 15.02
C ARG A 223 -3.58 11.18 14.51
N TRP A 224 -4.61 11.02 15.34
CA TRP A 224 -6.00 11.14 14.93
C TRP A 224 -6.36 12.52 14.39
N SER A 225 -5.89 13.60 15.04
CA SER A 225 -6.15 14.97 14.55
C SER A 225 -5.59 15.21 13.16
N ASP A 226 -4.34 14.80 12.96
CA ASP A 226 -3.65 14.97 11.67
C ASP A 226 -4.28 14.08 10.57
N ALA A 227 -4.69 12.85 10.94
CA ALA A 227 -5.38 11.94 10.03
C ALA A 227 -6.75 12.50 9.59
N LEU A 228 -7.47 13.14 10.50
CA LEU A 228 -8.76 13.78 10.22
C LEU A 228 -8.56 14.96 9.26
N GLU A 229 -7.62 15.87 9.53
CA GLU A 229 -7.38 17.03 8.66
C GLU A 229 -6.91 16.60 7.27
N ALA A 230 -5.90 15.72 7.16
CA ALA A 230 -5.45 15.22 5.86
C ALA A 230 -6.57 14.49 5.07
N SER A 231 -7.47 13.79 5.77
CA SER A 231 -8.65 13.17 5.12
C SER A 231 -9.64 14.21 4.61
N LYS A 232 -9.86 15.32 5.34
CA LYS A 232 -10.70 16.43 4.88
C LYS A 232 -10.11 17.07 3.62
N ASP A 233 -8.80 17.26 3.57
CA ASP A 233 -8.13 17.80 2.38
C ASP A 233 -8.37 16.91 1.17
N VAL A 234 -8.23 15.58 1.30
CA VAL A 234 -8.57 14.64 0.24
C VAL A 234 -10.04 14.76 -0.17
N LEU A 235 -10.95 14.75 0.81
CA LEU A 235 -12.40 14.77 0.57
C LEU A 235 -12.89 16.11 0.02
N SER A 236 -12.13 17.19 0.16
CA SER A 236 -12.43 18.49 -0.48
C SER A 236 -12.31 18.44 -2.02
N VAL A 237 -11.49 17.51 -2.53
CA VAL A 237 -11.24 17.31 -3.96
C VAL A 237 -11.97 16.06 -4.48
N TYR A 238 -11.80 14.91 -3.80
CA TYR A 238 -12.38 13.62 -4.16
C TYR A 238 -13.43 13.19 -3.13
N ASN A 239 -14.70 13.50 -3.39
CA ASN A 239 -15.81 13.20 -2.47
C ASN A 239 -16.91 12.32 -3.07
N GLU A 240 -16.80 11.97 -4.35
CA GLU A 240 -17.79 11.12 -5.01
C GLU A 240 -17.63 9.64 -4.61
N LEU A 241 -18.77 8.96 -4.43
CA LEU A 241 -18.85 7.54 -4.10
C LEU A 241 -19.68 6.79 -5.15
N GLU A 242 -19.19 5.63 -5.58
CA GLU A 242 -19.97 4.71 -6.42
C GLU A 242 -21.24 4.28 -5.69
N ASP A 243 -22.37 4.45 -6.34
CA ASP A 243 -23.64 3.96 -5.79
C ASP A 243 -23.87 2.49 -6.12
N MET A 244 -23.52 1.61 -5.22
CA MET A 244 -23.64 0.16 -5.44
C MET A 244 -25.08 -0.33 -5.52
N ASN A 245 -26.08 0.49 -5.26
CA ASN A 245 -27.48 0.16 -5.56
C ASN A 245 -27.75 0.19 -7.07
N ASN A 246 -27.03 1.02 -7.83
CA ASN A 246 -27.29 1.28 -9.23
C ASN A 246 -26.07 1.01 -10.15
N SER A 247 -24.84 1.20 -9.66
CA SER A 247 -23.61 1.04 -10.46
C SER A 247 -23.22 -0.42 -10.66
N THR A 248 -22.69 -0.74 -11.82
CA THR A 248 -22.01 -2.02 -12.12
C THR A 248 -20.49 -1.93 -11.92
N THR A 249 -19.95 -0.71 -11.85
CA THR A 249 -18.52 -0.48 -11.58
C THR A 249 -18.23 -0.74 -10.11
N LEU A 250 -17.23 -1.56 -9.84
CA LEU A 250 -16.77 -1.79 -8.46
C LEU A 250 -15.95 -0.59 -7.97
N PRO A 251 -16.10 -0.17 -6.70
CA PRO A 251 -15.42 1.02 -6.16
C PRO A 251 -13.88 0.96 -6.25
N ASN A 252 -13.30 -0.24 -6.24
CA ASN A 252 -11.86 -0.43 -6.36
C ASN A 252 -11.31 -0.43 -7.79
N SER A 253 -12.17 -0.37 -8.81
CA SER A 253 -11.75 -0.32 -10.22
C SER A 253 -11.06 1.01 -10.54
N TYR A 254 -10.04 0.98 -11.39
CA TYR A 254 -9.40 2.21 -11.91
C TYR A 254 -10.37 3.11 -12.70
N LYS A 255 -11.51 2.54 -13.14
CA LYS A 255 -12.59 3.26 -13.85
C LYS A 255 -13.61 3.91 -12.90
N SER A 256 -13.49 3.61 -11.61
CA SER A 256 -14.42 4.15 -10.62
C SER A 256 -14.17 5.63 -10.42
N LYS A 257 -15.24 6.37 -10.21
CA LYS A 257 -15.16 7.77 -9.78
C LYS A 257 -14.60 7.97 -8.39
N GLU A 258 -14.42 6.88 -7.63
CA GLU A 258 -13.69 6.90 -6.36
C GLU A 258 -12.18 6.85 -6.55
N SER A 259 -11.67 6.58 -7.77
CA SER A 259 -10.25 6.38 -8.02
C SER A 259 -9.45 7.68 -7.92
N ILE A 260 -8.58 7.78 -6.94
CA ILE A 260 -7.60 8.87 -6.80
C ILE A 260 -6.29 8.47 -7.50
N VAL A 261 -5.81 7.26 -7.20
CA VAL A 261 -4.66 6.62 -7.88
C VAL A 261 -4.94 5.13 -7.99
N ALA A 262 -4.70 4.56 -9.16
CA ALA A 262 -4.93 3.14 -9.44
C ALA A 262 -3.62 2.44 -9.84
N LEU A 263 -2.66 2.38 -8.91
CA LEU A 263 -1.36 1.72 -9.09
C LEU A 263 -1.37 0.24 -8.73
N GLU A 264 -2.30 -0.19 -7.87
CA GLU A 264 -2.39 -1.60 -7.44
C GLU A 264 -2.93 -2.50 -8.57
N ARG A 265 -2.61 -3.78 -8.46
CA ARG A 265 -3.16 -4.82 -9.33
C ARG A 265 -3.40 -6.04 -8.47
N PHE A 266 -4.65 -6.33 -8.17
CA PHE A 266 -4.94 -7.57 -7.48
C PHE A 266 -4.64 -8.73 -8.43
N SER A 267 -3.86 -9.70 -7.96
CA SER A 267 -3.57 -10.85 -8.80
C SER A 267 -4.83 -11.72 -8.93
N SER A 268 -5.41 -11.71 -10.12
CA SER A 268 -6.47 -12.66 -10.48
C SER A 268 -6.05 -14.11 -10.22
N ASN A 269 -4.74 -14.40 -10.34
CA ASN A 269 -4.20 -15.73 -10.08
C ASN A 269 -4.36 -16.14 -8.62
N LEU A 270 -3.98 -15.31 -7.62
CA LEU A 270 -4.17 -15.65 -6.22
C LEU A 270 -5.65 -15.87 -5.89
N TYR A 271 -6.52 -14.94 -6.26
CA TYR A 271 -7.94 -15.01 -5.94
C TYR A 271 -8.69 -16.08 -6.73
N THR A 272 -8.08 -16.61 -7.78
CA THR A 272 -8.59 -17.80 -8.49
C THR A 272 -8.05 -19.09 -7.86
N ALA A 273 -6.77 -19.08 -7.46
CA ALA A 273 -6.10 -20.23 -6.84
C ALA A 273 -6.63 -20.52 -5.44
N VAL A 274 -6.87 -19.46 -4.64
CA VAL A 274 -7.36 -19.54 -3.25
C VAL A 274 -8.75 -18.89 -3.19
N ASP A 275 -9.70 -19.41 -3.97
CA ASP A 275 -11.07 -18.86 -4.07
C ASP A 275 -11.97 -19.35 -2.93
N MET A 276 -11.59 -19.00 -1.70
CA MET A 276 -12.34 -19.38 -0.49
C MET A 276 -12.46 -18.20 0.50
N PRO A 277 -13.29 -17.21 0.23
CA PRO A 277 -13.64 -16.20 1.21
C PRO A 277 -14.22 -16.87 2.47
N ALA A 278 -13.76 -16.43 3.65
CA ALA A 278 -14.22 -16.98 4.93
C ALA A 278 -15.70 -16.67 5.17
N SER A 279 -16.49 -17.66 5.55
CA SER A 279 -17.92 -17.47 5.84
C SER A 279 -18.15 -16.53 7.02
N GLU A 280 -17.29 -16.57 8.01
CA GLU A 280 -17.27 -15.69 9.17
C GLU A 280 -17.05 -14.23 8.74
N PHE A 281 -16.10 -13.98 7.85
CA PHE A 281 -15.87 -12.65 7.29
C PHE A 281 -17.07 -12.15 6.49
N ILE A 282 -17.68 -13.02 5.67
CA ILE A 282 -18.89 -12.67 4.91
C ILE A 282 -20.07 -12.36 5.83
N SER A 283 -20.11 -12.92 7.04
CA SER A 283 -21.17 -12.62 8.02
C SER A 283 -21.17 -11.18 8.53
N LEU A 284 -20.06 -10.43 8.34
CA LEU A 284 -20.00 -9.00 8.62
C LEU A 284 -20.96 -8.19 7.73
N TYR A 285 -21.27 -8.68 6.53
CA TYR A 285 -22.18 -7.99 5.60
C TYR A 285 -23.63 -8.22 6.00
N ARG A 286 -24.31 -7.15 6.35
CA ARG A 286 -25.72 -7.15 6.78
C ARG A 286 -26.67 -7.54 5.62
N SER A 287 -27.87 -7.93 5.97
CA SER A 287 -28.94 -8.08 4.97
C SER A 287 -29.21 -6.74 4.30
N GLY A 288 -29.29 -6.69 2.97
CA GLY A 288 -29.44 -5.46 2.20
C GLY A 288 -28.14 -4.74 1.85
N ASP A 289 -26.97 -5.28 2.26
CA ASP A 289 -25.69 -4.78 1.82
C ASP A 289 -25.39 -5.26 0.39
N GLN A 290 -25.28 -4.32 -0.55
CA GLN A 290 -25.08 -4.60 -1.97
C GLN A 290 -23.70 -5.23 -2.25
N ARG A 291 -22.70 -4.95 -1.40
CA ARG A 291 -21.36 -5.50 -1.51
C ARG A 291 -21.36 -7.02 -1.40
N ARG A 292 -22.25 -7.57 -0.56
CA ARG A 292 -22.34 -9.02 -0.34
C ARG A 292 -22.59 -9.81 -1.64
N THR A 293 -23.40 -9.30 -2.55
CA THR A 293 -23.72 -9.94 -3.82
C THR A 293 -22.79 -9.54 -4.96
N LYS A 294 -22.13 -8.40 -4.85
CA LYS A 294 -21.20 -7.88 -5.86
C LYS A 294 -19.77 -8.36 -5.63
N TYR A 295 -19.39 -8.62 -4.38
CA TYR A 295 -18.05 -9.12 -4.04
C TYR A 295 -17.99 -10.64 -4.01
N PHE A 296 -19.13 -11.31 -3.72
CA PHE A 296 -19.18 -12.76 -3.52
C PHE A 296 -20.30 -13.42 -4.32
N LYS A 297 -20.00 -14.62 -4.82
CA LYS A 297 -20.97 -15.55 -5.37
C LYS A 297 -21.14 -16.72 -4.41
N ARG A 298 -22.37 -16.95 -3.95
CA ARG A 298 -22.68 -18.12 -3.14
C ARG A 298 -22.60 -19.38 -3.99
N VAL A 299 -21.81 -20.37 -3.56
CA VAL A 299 -21.60 -21.65 -4.23
C VAL A 299 -22.45 -22.76 -3.59
N THR A 300 -22.41 -22.86 -2.25
CA THR A 300 -23.26 -23.75 -1.44
C THR A 300 -23.92 -22.99 -0.31
N SER A 301 -24.54 -23.69 0.63
CA SER A 301 -25.11 -23.06 1.84
C SER A 301 -24.06 -22.35 2.69
N SER A 302 -22.82 -22.82 2.69
CA SER A 302 -21.73 -22.34 3.56
C SER A 302 -20.47 -21.90 2.82
N THR A 303 -20.40 -22.04 1.50
CA THR A 303 -19.21 -21.68 0.72
C THR A 303 -19.51 -20.58 -0.31
N TYR A 304 -18.52 -19.75 -0.52
CA TYR A 304 -18.58 -18.64 -1.43
C TYR A 304 -17.35 -18.62 -2.34
N SER A 305 -17.48 -17.94 -3.47
CA SER A 305 -16.43 -17.64 -4.43
C SER A 305 -16.29 -16.13 -4.51
N LEU A 306 -15.07 -15.64 -4.62
CA LEU A 306 -14.79 -14.20 -4.72
C LEU A 306 -15.07 -13.73 -6.16
N LEU A 307 -15.77 -12.63 -6.30
CA LEU A 307 -15.99 -11.91 -7.57
C LEU A 307 -15.09 -10.69 -7.68
N LYS A 308 -14.85 -10.00 -6.53
CA LYS A 308 -13.99 -8.83 -6.47
C LYS A 308 -12.53 -9.23 -6.71
N GLY A 309 -11.79 -8.43 -7.50
CA GLY A 309 -10.37 -8.68 -7.74
C GLY A 309 -10.05 -9.80 -8.75
N ARG A 310 -11.04 -10.32 -9.48
CA ARG A 310 -10.83 -11.35 -10.52
C ARG A 310 -10.40 -10.81 -11.88
N SER A 311 -10.25 -9.51 -12.02
CA SER A 311 -9.77 -8.92 -13.27
C SER A 311 -8.28 -8.55 -13.14
N ASP A 312 -7.57 -8.64 -14.27
CA ASP A 312 -6.18 -8.19 -14.38
C ASP A 312 -6.06 -6.66 -14.56
N GLU A 313 -7.17 -5.94 -14.43
CA GLU A 313 -7.19 -4.48 -14.51
C GLU A 313 -6.54 -3.85 -13.27
N PHE A 314 -6.04 -2.64 -13.42
CA PHE A 314 -5.55 -1.86 -12.31
C PHE A 314 -6.67 -1.57 -11.30
N SER A 315 -6.28 -1.54 -10.03
CA SER A 315 -7.15 -1.25 -8.90
C SER A 315 -6.62 -0.07 -8.10
N CYS A 316 -7.52 0.58 -7.37
CA CYS A 316 -7.19 1.79 -6.62
C CYS A 316 -6.17 1.49 -5.50
N SER A 317 -5.11 2.28 -5.47
CA SER A 317 -4.17 2.38 -4.34
C SER A 317 -4.73 3.32 -3.29
N PHE A 318 -5.40 4.38 -3.75
CA PHE A 318 -6.14 5.34 -2.96
C PHE A 318 -7.49 5.59 -3.62
N ARG A 319 -8.56 5.57 -2.82
CA ARG A 319 -9.92 5.86 -3.27
C ARG A 319 -10.74 6.57 -2.20
N THR A 320 -11.71 7.33 -2.63
CA THR A 320 -12.54 8.23 -1.81
C THR A 320 -13.09 7.56 -0.53
N ALA A 321 -13.63 6.34 -0.64
CA ALA A 321 -14.23 5.65 0.51
C ALA A 321 -13.25 5.40 1.66
N GLU A 322 -11.96 5.19 1.38
CA GLU A 322 -10.93 5.05 2.41
C GLU A 322 -10.85 6.28 3.31
N PHE A 323 -10.97 7.49 2.72
CA PHE A 323 -10.82 8.75 3.45
C PHE A 323 -12.08 9.14 4.21
N TYR A 324 -13.27 8.75 3.75
CA TYR A 324 -14.47 8.78 4.57
C TYR A 324 -14.32 7.93 5.84
N LEU A 325 -13.78 6.72 5.70
CA LEU A 325 -13.56 5.80 6.82
C LEU A 325 -12.42 6.24 7.74
N THR A 326 -11.35 6.81 7.16
CA THR A 326 -10.23 7.36 7.95
C THR A 326 -10.67 8.58 8.76
N ALA A 327 -11.46 9.48 8.17
CA ALA A 327 -12.03 10.63 8.87
C ALA A 327 -13.02 10.18 9.96
N ALA A 328 -13.88 9.18 9.67
CA ALA A 328 -14.81 8.63 10.64
C ALA A 328 -14.09 8.02 11.85
N GLU A 329 -13.06 7.17 11.63
CA GLU A 329 -12.28 6.56 12.71
C GLU A 329 -11.55 7.63 13.54
N ALA A 330 -10.87 8.56 12.87
CA ALA A 330 -10.13 9.62 13.52
C ALA A 330 -11.05 10.52 14.38
N ALA A 331 -12.21 10.91 13.85
CA ALA A 331 -13.20 11.69 14.58
C ALA A 331 -13.76 10.93 15.80
N ALA A 332 -14.10 9.64 15.65
CA ALA A 332 -14.58 8.82 16.76
C ALA A 332 -13.53 8.72 17.88
N ARG A 333 -12.25 8.47 17.53
CA ARG A 333 -11.15 8.39 18.51
C ARG A 333 -10.78 9.71 19.17
N LEU A 334 -11.25 10.83 18.64
CA LEU A 334 -11.16 12.15 19.25
C LEU A 334 -12.39 12.49 20.11
N GLY A 335 -13.38 11.58 20.25
CA GLY A 335 -14.63 11.82 20.94
C GLY A 335 -15.64 12.66 20.14
N HIS A 336 -15.36 12.92 18.86
CA HIS A 336 -16.22 13.70 17.96
C HIS A 336 -17.26 12.78 17.30
N THR A 337 -18.13 12.14 18.09
CA THR A 337 -19.08 11.10 17.67
C THR A 337 -19.98 11.57 16.52
N THR A 338 -20.51 12.80 16.60
CA THR A 338 -21.38 13.35 15.55
C THR A 338 -20.65 13.45 14.21
N ASP A 339 -19.42 13.93 14.20
CA ASP A 339 -18.62 14.05 12.99
C ASP A 339 -18.26 12.67 12.42
N ALA A 340 -17.93 11.70 13.29
CA ALA A 340 -17.69 10.32 12.88
C ALA A 340 -18.88 9.72 12.13
N ILE A 341 -20.09 9.91 12.65
CA ILE A 341 -21.34 9.47 12.01
C ILE A 341 -21.56 10.21 10.68
N ASN A 342 -21.27 11.50 10.62
CA ASN A 342 -21.43 12.32 9.41
C ASN A 342 -20.46 11.88 8.28
N TYR A 343 -19.28 11.34 8.60
CA TYR A 343 -18.39 10.75 7.61
C TYR A 343 -18.81 9.32 7.22
N LEU A 344 -19.32 8.53 8.15
CA LEU A 344 -19.68 7.13 7.93
C LEU A 344 -20.96 6.97 7.10
N THR A 345 -22.00 7.75 7.39
CA THR A 345 -23.34 7.56 6.81
C THR A 345 -23.45 7.83 5.31
N PRO A 346 -22.73 8.80 4.69
CA PRO A 346 -22.75 8.98 3.24
C PRO A 346 -22.21 7.75 2.49
N LEU A 347 -21.17 7.11 3.01
CA LEU A 347 -20.64 5.87 2.44
C LEU A 347 -21.69 4.74 2.55
N MET A 348 -22.27 4.54 3.71
CA MET A 348 -23.28 3.51 3.93
C MET A 348 -24.51 3.68 3.02
N ALA A 349 -24.93 4.93 2.75
CA ALA A 349 -26.03 5.23 1.84
C ALA A 349 -25.76 4.71 0.40
N LYS A 350 -24.49 4.62 0.01
CA LYS A 350 -24.07 4.12 -1.29
C LYS A 350 -23.80 2.60 -1.33
N ARG A 351 -23.85 1.95 -0.19
CA ARG A 351 -23.56 0.51 -0.04
C ARG A 351 -24.77 -0.32 0.38
N LEU A 352 -25.67 0.27 1.12
CA LEU A 352 -26.86 -0.38 1.67
C LEU A 352 -28.11 -0.01 0.86
N ASN A 353 -29.07 -0.93 0.74
CA ASN A 353 -30.39 -0.56 0.28
C ASN A 353 -31.10 0.33 1.30
N THR A 354 -32.18 0.98 0.90
CA THR A 354 -32.91 1.97 1.74
C THR A 354 -33.28 1.43 3.11
N SER A 355 -33.83 0.21 3.20
CA SER A 355 -34.26 -0.39 4.47
C SER A 355 -33.08 -0.69 5.40
N ALA A 356 -32.03 -1.30 4.85
CA ALA A 356 -30.80 -1.60 5.60
C ALA A 356 -30.11 -0.32 6.08
N TYR A 357 -30.06 0.71 5.23
CA TYR A 357 -29.51 2.02 5.60
C TYR A 357 -30.24 2.64 6.78
N GLN A 358 -31.58 2.73 6.71
CA GLN A 358 -32.39 3.30 7.81
C GLN A 358 -32.19 2.55 9.12
N THR A 359 -32.21 1.22 9.09
CA THR A 359 -32.02 0.39 10.29
C THR A 359 -30.60 0.56 10.86
N THR A 360 -29.57 0.58 9.98
CA THR A 360 -28.17 0.67 10.41
C THR A 360 -27.87 2.04 10.99
N THR A 361 -28.32 3.13 10.36
CA THR A 361 -28.06 4.49 10.87
C THR A 361 -28.80 4.76 12.19
N ALA A 362 -30.01 4.21 12.38
CA ALA A 362 -30.70 4.29 13.65
C ALA A 362 -29.92 3.57 14.77
N LEU A 363 -29.35 2.39 14.48
CA LEU A 363 -28.52 1.65 15.44
C LEU A 363 -27.22 2.42 15.77
N ILE A 364 -26.50 2.94 14.76
CA ILE A 364 -25.27 3.71 14.94
C ILE A 364 -25.49 4.93 15.83
N GLY A 365 -26.64 5.60 15.70
CA GLY A 365 -26.98 6.75 16.53
C GLY A 365 -27.20 6.45 18.04
N THR A 366 -27.21 5.16 18.42
CA THR A 366 -27.37 4.72 19.84
C THR A 366 -26.08 4.07 20.39
N MET A 367 -25.04 3.95 19.61
CA MET A 367 -23.77 3.31 20.01
C MET A 367 -22.97 4.17 20.98
N THR A 368 -22.27 3.53 21.90
CA THR A 368 -21.18 4.16 22.66
C THR A 368 -20.02 4.49 21.74
N GLU A 369 -19.03 5.23 22.25
CA GLU A 369 -17.82 5.57 21.47
C GLU A 369 -17.07 4.31 21.05
N GLU A 370 -16.89 3.36 21.95
CA GLU A 370 -16.21 2.09 21.68
C GLU A 370 -16.94 1.25 20.64
N GLU A 371 -18.28 1.17 20.75
CA GLU A 371 -19.12 0.45 19.78
C GLU A 371 -19.07 1.12 18.41
N LEU A 372 -19.05 2.45 18.36
CA LEU A 372 -18.93 3.20 17.10
C LEU A 372 -17.56 2.98 16.45
N ILE A 373 -16.48 3.02 17.22
CA ILE A 373 -15.13 2.72 16.71
C ILE A 373 -15.09 1.31 16.13
N GLN A 374 -15.63 0.31 16.83
CA GLN A 374 -15.69 -1.06 16.33
C GLN A 374 -16.52 -1.16 15.05
N GLU A 375 -17.69 -0.50 14.99
CA GLU A 375 -18.51 -0.48 13.78
C GLU A 375 -17.79 0.16 12.59
N ILE A 376 -17.00 1.23 12.82
CA ILE A 376 -16.17 1.85 11.77
C ILE A 376 -15.08 0.89 11.31
N LEU A 377 -14.42 0.16 12.20
CA LEU A 377 -13.41 -0.85 11.83
C LEU A 377 -14.03 -2.02 11.05
N ASP A 378 -15.26 -2.43 11.42
CA ASP A 378 -16.00 -3.45 10.68
C ASP A 378 -16.46 -2.92 9.30
N GLU A 379 -16.84 -1.63 9.21
CA GLU A 379 -17.16 -1.01 7.92
C GLU A 379 -15.91 -0.90 7.03
N ARG A 380 -14.74 -0.58 7.61
CA ARG A 380 -13.46 -0.64 6.88
C ARG A 380 -13.20 -2.05 6.36
N ALA A 381 -13.41 -3.08 7.18
CA ALA A 381 -13.27 -4.47 6.76
C ALA A 381 -14.21 -4.82 5.60
N ARG A 382 -15.49 -4.42 5.66
CA ARG A 382 -16.47 -4.65 4.59
C ARG A 382 -16.13 -3.90 3.31
N GLU A 383 -15.76 -2.62 3.44
CA GLU A 383 -15.54 -1.72 2.31
C GLU A 383 -14.26 -2.03 1.56
N LEU A 384 -13.16 -2.17 2.31
CA LEU A 384 -11.81 -2.35 1.77
C LEU A 384 -11.41 -3.83 1.67
N ALA A 385 -12.38 -4.74 1.75
CA ALA A 385 -12.19 -6.18 1.68
C ALA A 385 -11.35 -6.58 0.45
N PHE A 386 -10.38 -7.45 0.64
CA PHE A 386 -9.49 -7.99 -0.39
C PHE A 386 -8.64 -6.94 -1.13
N GLU A 387 -8.52 -5.73 -0.58
CA GLU A 387 -7.66 -4.67 -1.11
C GLU A 387 -6.34 -4.53 -0.33
N GLY A 388 -6.02 -5.49 0.55
CA GLY A 388 -4.81 -5.52 1.37
C GLY A 388 -4.79 -4.48 2.49
N HIS A 389 -5.96 -4.02 2.98
CA HIS A 389 -6.07 -3.11 4.12
C HIS A 389 -6.25 -3.85 5.44
N ARG A 390 -7.00 -4.96 5.44
CA ARG A 390 -7.40 -5.68 6.66
C ARG A 390 -6.22 -6.08 7.54
N TRP A 391 -5.13 -6.56 6.95
CA TRP A 391 -3.91 -6.91 7.67
C TRP A 391 -3.36 -5.74 8.50
N TYR A 392 -3.27 -4.57 7.87
CA TYR A 392 -2.75 -3.37 8.52
C TYR A 392 -3.73 -2.80 9.56
N ASP A 393 -5.03 -2.92 9.34
CA ASP A 393 -6.03 -2.54 10.35
C ASP A 393 -5.94 -3.45 11.58
N LEU A 394 -5.85 -4.77 11.40
CA LEU A 394 -5.70 -5.71 12.52
C LEU A 394 -4.41 -5.45 13.31
N ARG A 395 -3.27 -5.27 12.62
CA ARG A 395 -1.97 -5.11 13.28
C ARG A 395 -1.81 -3.76 14.00
N ARG A 396 -2.45 -2.68 13.52
CA ARG A 396 -2.38 -1.35 14.16
C ARG A 396 -3.39 -1.18 15.29
N THR A 397 -4.37 -2.06 15.42
CA THR A 397 -5.44 -1.98 16.42
C THR A 397 -5.30 -3.07 17.48
N SER A 398 -6.06 -4.14 17.42
CA SER A 398 -6.19 -5.11 18.50
C SER A 398 -5.25 -6.31 18.42
N GLN A 399 -4.61 -6.55 17.28
CA GLN A 399 -3.76 -7.73 17.02
C GLN A 399 -4.41 -9.05 17.48
N PRO A 400 -5.63 -9.37 17.02
CA PRO A 400 -6.35 -10.53 17.52
C PRO A 400 -5.64 -11.84 17.18
N ALA A 401 -5.70 -12.80 18.10
CA ALA A 401 -5.25 -14.17 17.80
C ALA A 401 -6.21 -14.82 16.82
N LEU A 402 -5.82 -14.90 15.54
CA LEU A 402 -6.58 -15.59 14.51
C LEU A 402 -6.23 -17.09 14.54
N THR A 403 -7.24 -17.95 14.49
CA THR A 403 -7.06 -19.41 14.49
C THR A 403 -7.60 -20.02 13.19
N ARG A 404 -6.85 -20.95 12.61
CA ARG A 404 -7.18 -21.65 11.37
C ARG A 404 -6.90 -23.12 11.47
N VAL A 405 -7.69 -23.92 10.78
CA VAL A 405 -7.48 -25.36 10.68
C VAL A 405 -7.16 -25.72 9.22
N TYR A 406 -6.09 -26.47 9.00
CA TYR A 406 -5.72 -26.99 7.71
C TYR A 406 -5.22 -28.43 7.87
N ASP A 407 -5.80 -29.38 7.14
CA ASP A 407 -5.46 -30.81 7.17
C ASP A 407 -5.37 -31.38 8.61
N GLY A 408 -6.34 -31.00 9.46
CA GLY A 408 -6.41 -31.42 10.87
C GLY A 408 -5.45 -30.73 11.83
N THR A 409 -4.58 -29.84 11.34
CA THR A 409 -3.66 -29.06 12.17
C THR A 409 -4.21 -27.67 12.40
N THR A 410 -4.16 -27.22 13.67
CA THR A 410 -4.57 -25.87 14.06
C THR A 410 -3.36 -24.94 14.07
N TYR A 411 -3.49 -23.79 13.43
CA TYR A 411 -2.51 -22.70 13.41
C TYR A 411 -3.12 -21.47 14.06
N THR A 412 -2.33 -20.76 14.87
CA THR A 412 -2.78 -19.53 15.55
C THR A 412 -1.79 -18.42 15.27
N LEU A 413 -2.28 -17.28 14.80
CA LEU A 413 -1.50 -16.05 14.66
C LEU A 413 -1.31 -15.43 16.04
N LEU A 414 -0.08 -15.24 16.44
CA LEU A 414 0.30 -14.60 17.68
C LEU A 414 0.67 -13.12 17.45
N PRO A 415 0.62 -12.26 18.50
CA PRO A 415 0.91 -10.83 18.34
C PRO A 415 2.27 -10.53 17.69
N GLU A 416 3.33 -11.28 18.02
CA GLU A 416 4.66 -11.11 17.43
C GLU A 416 4.71 -11.43 15.93
N GLN A 417 3.78 -12.23 15.41
CA GLN A 417 3.69 -12.60 13.99
C GLN A 417 2.95 -11.56 13.14
N TYR A 418 2.45 -10.47 13.76
CA TYR A 418 1.97 -9.31 13.02
C TYR A 418 3.10 -8.48 12.41
N THR A 419 4.35 -8.78 12.76
CA THR A 419 5.54 -8.22 12.12
C THR A 419 6.24 -9.32 11.34
N MET A 420 6.42 -9.12 10.03
CA MET A 420 7.09 -10.11 9.18
C MET A 420 8.61 -10.04 9.39
N ARG A 421 9.27 -11.18 9.21
CA ARG A 421 10.74 -11.22 9.20
C ARG A 421 11.28 -10.66 7.90
N PHE A 422 12.47 -10.09 7.94
CA PHE A 422 13.18 -9.72 6.71
C PHE A 422 13.43 -10.97 5.86
N PRO A 423 13.37 -10.85 4.52
CA PRO A 423 13.73 -11.95 3.64
C PRO A 423 15.16 -12.43 3.90
N SER A 424 15.39 -13.74 3.94
CA SER A 424 16.72 -14.30 4.21
C SER A 424 17.76 -13.82 3.22
N GLU A 425 17.41 -13.68 1.94
CA GLU A 425 18.30 -13.12 0.92
C GLU A 425 18.74 -11.68 1.22
N ALA A 426 17.87 -10.88 1.84
CA ALA A 426 18.20 -9.52 2.23
C ALA A 426 19.16 -9.49 3.41
N VAL A 427 18.95 -10.38 4.40
CA VAL A 427 19.82 -10.53 5.58
C VAL A 427 21.20 -11.08 5.16
N GLU A 428 21.25 -12.06 4.25
CA GLU A 428 22.50 -12.60 3.71
C GLU A 428 23.31 -11.54 2.97
N ALA A 429 22.61 -10.68 2.18
CA ALA A 429 23.27 -9.59 1.45
C ALA A 429 23.73 -8.43 2.37
N ASN A 430 22.99 -8.18 3.45
CA ASN A 430 23.29 -7.13 4.41
C ASN A 430 22.88 -7.54 5.84
N PRO A 431 23.76 -8.20 6.61
CA PRO A 431 23.45 -8.60 7.99
C PRO A 431 23.17 -7.42 8.96
N GLU A 432 23.60 -6.21 8.60
CA GLU A 432 23.39 -5.02 9.44
C GLU A 432 21.91 -4.62 9.55
N ILE A 433 21.04 -5.09 8.64
CA ILE A 433 19.60 -4.79 8.71
C ILE A 433 18.91 -5.44 9.92
N GLU A 434 19.44 -6.56 10.44
CA GLU A 434 18.91 -7.22 11.63
C GLU A 434 19.56 -6.73 12.93
N ARG A 435 20.73 -6.11 12.83
CA ARG A 435 21.41 -5.54 14.00
C ARG A 435 20.71 -4.25 14.40
N TRP A 436 20.10 -4.30 15.58
CA TRP A 436 19.47 -3.14 16.21
C TRP A 436 20.06 -2.99 17.63
N GLN A 437 20.63 -1.81 17.91
CA GLN A 437 21.21 -1.50 19.22
C GLN A 437 20.26 -0.67 20.06
#